data_a57dc71a68dc3ca485290eae06399638
#
_entry.id   a57dc71a68dc3ca485290eae06399638
#
_cell.length_a   1.000
_cell.length_b   1.000
_cell.length_c   1.000
_cell.angle_alpha   90.00
_cell.angle_beta   90.00
_cell.angle_gamma   90.00
#
_symmetry.space_group_name_H-M   'P 1'
#
loop_
_entity.id
_entity.type
_entity.pdbx_description
1 polymer ?
#
loop_
_entity_poly.entity_id
_entity_poly.type
_entity_poly.pdbx_seq_one_letter_code
_entity_poly.pdbx_strand_id
1 'polypeptide(L)'
;MKKISALTFAVQSFVTLFVIMDPPGATPIFLGLVAEKSPRVRRIPAVQAAGVSLLVISIFALFGRAILNYLNISMEALQAAGAALLLLVALQLLTGNAKDHKDDADSNVALVPLGTPILAGPGAIVATMIFVQQIDTTAMAVGLAAAVLAVHIAIAAILLSLIHI
;
A
#
# COMPACT_ATOMS: atom_id res chain seq x y z
N MET A 1 25.47 11.99 13.84
CA MET A 1 24.08 11.63 13.48
C MET A 1 23.43 10.90 14.65
N LYS A 2 22.23 11.33 15.07
CA LYS A 2 21.50 10.69 16.19
C LYS A 2 21.00 9.33 15.71
N LYS A 3 21.48 8.22 16.30
CA LYS A 3 20.97 6.88 15.97
C LYS A 3 19.49 6.83 16.34
N ILE A 4 18.63 6.66 15.37
CA ILE A 4 17.20 6.47 15.58
C ILE A 4 17.00 5.12 16.29
N SER A 5 16.19 5.07 17.35
CA SER A 5 15.93 3.79 18.02
C SER A 5 15.09 2.90 17.09
N ALA A 6 15.26 1.56 17.21
CA ALA A 6 14.48 0.61 16.42
C ALA A 6 12.96 0.79 16.62
N LEU A 7 12.53 1.15 17.81
CA LEU A 7 11.12 1.44 18.11
C LEU A 7 10.64 2.69 17.35
N THR A 8 11.43 3.80 17.40
CA THR A 8 11.07 5.02 16.65
C THR A 8 11.00 4.75 15.18
N PHE A 9 11.94 3.96 14.64
CA PHE A 9 11.94 3.54 13.24
C PHE A 9 10.71 2.72 12.88
N ALA A 10 10.32 1.74 13.69
CA ALA A 10 9.13 0.92 13.48
C ALA A 10 7.85 1.75 13.49
N VAL A 11 7.69 2.68 14.46
CA VAL A 11 6.53 3.58 14.55
C VAL A 11 6.49 4.51 13.33
N GLN A 12 7.62 5.08 12.94
CA GLN A 12 7.71 5.96 11.77
C GLN A 12 7.33 5.20 10.50
N SER A 13 7.84 3.98 10.32
CA SER A 13 7.49 3.12 9.17
C SER A 13 6.00 2.79 9.15
N PHE A 14 5.43 2.42 10.30
CA PHE A 14 4.00 2.13 10.42
C PHE A 14 3.15 3.34 10.03
N VAL A 15 3.40 4.51 10.65
CA VAL A 15 2.60 5.72 10.40
C VAL A 15 2.71 6.15 8.94
N THR A 16 3.93 6.16 8.38
CA THR A 16 4.15 6.56 7.00
C THR A 16 3.43 5.63 6.02
N LEU A 17 3.57 4.32 6.19
CA LEU A 17 2.90 3.34 5.32
C LEU A 17 1.38 3.39 5.49
N PHE A 18 0.87 3.55 6.71
CA PHE A 18 -0.56 3.66 6.98
C PHE A 18 -1.18 4.88 6.28
N VAL A 19 -0.48 6.03 6.35
CA VAL A 19 -0.94 7.27 5.68
C VAL A 19 -0.88 7.15 4.16
N ILE A 20 0.20 6.57 3.60
CA ILE A 20 0.36 6.46 2.14
C ILE A 20 -0.61 5.43 1.56
N MET A 21 -0.85 4.32 2.25
CA MET A 21 -1.78 3.27 1.79
C MET A 21 -3.25 3.66 1.98
N ASP A 22 -3.50 4.67 2.82
CA ASP A 22 -4.80 5.29 3.07
C ASP A 22 -5.98 4.31 3.13
N PRO A 23 -6.03 3.41 4.14
CA PRO A 23 -7.11 2.43 4.25
C PRO A 23 -8.51 3.06 4.33
N PRO A 24 -8.72 4.21 5.01
CA PRO A 24 -9.99 4.92 4.99
C PRO A 24 -10.41 5.37 3.59
N GLY A 25 -9.48 5.96 2.80
CA GLY A 25 -9.74 6.42 1.44
C GLY A 25 -9.99 5.28 0.45
N ALA A 26 -9.36 4.12 0.66
CA ALA A 26 -9.61 2.93 -0.15
C ALA A 26 -10.99 2.29 0.10
N THR A 27 -11.62 2.59 1.25
CA THR A 27 -12.90 2.02 1.68
C THR A 27 -14.06 2.27 0.71
N PRO A 28 -14.38 3.51 0.29
CA PRO A 28 -15.49 3.76 -0.62
C PRO A 28 -15.30 3.05 -1.97
N ILE A 29 -14.07 2.98 -2.45
CA ILE A 29 -13.72 2.29 -3.70
C ILE A 29 -13.97 0.78 -3.53
N PHE A 30 -13.50 0.20 -2.42
CA PHE A 30 -13.73 -1.21 -2.12
C PHE A 30 -15.22 -1.54 -2.01
N LEU A 31 -16.00 -0.72 -1.29
CA LEU A 31 -17.45 -0.92 -1.14
C LEU A 31 -18.16 -0.83 -2.48
N GLY A 32 -17.77 0.09 -3.37
CA GLY A 32 -18.32 0.17 -4.72
C GLY A 32 -18.10 -1.10 -5.53
N LEU A 33 -16.92 -1.71 -5.41
CA LEU A 33 -16.56 -2.94 -6.15
C LEU A 33 -17.26 -4.21 -5.62
N VAL A 34 -17.68 -4.22 -4.36
CA VAL A 34 -18.34 -5.38 -3.74
C VAL A 34 -19.83 -5.14 -3.48
N ALA A 35 -20.41 -4.02 -3.93
CA ALA A 35 -21.77 -3.61 -3.61
C ALA A 35 -22.82 -4.67 -3.97
N GLU A 36 -22.68 -5.34 -5.12
CA GLU A 36 -23.60 -6.36 -5.61
C GLU A 36 -23.41 -7.74 -4.96
N LYS A 37 -22.36 -7.93 -4.15
CA LYS A 37 -22.04 -9.22 -3.52
C LYS A 37 -22.69 -9.35 -2.14
N SER A 38 -23.10 -10.57 -1.77
CA SER A 38 -23.60 -10.82 -0.42
C SER A 38 -22.52 -10.59 0.65
N PRO A 39 -22.89 -10.22 1.90
CA PRO A 39 -21.92 -9.92 2.97
C PRO A 39 -20.89 -11.04 3.23
N ARG A 40 -21.30 -12.29 3.09
CA ARG A 40 -20.38 -13.45 3.24
C ARG A 40 -19.34 -13.51 2.12
N VAL A 41 -19.74 -13.15 0.91
CA VAL A 41 -18.86 -13.18 -0.27
C VAL A 41 -17.92 -11.97 -0.28
N ARG A 42 -18.30 -10.82 0.30
CA ARG A 42 -17.47 -9.61 0.40
C ARG A 42 -16.18 -9.81 1.22
N ARG A 43 -16.16 -10.79 2.14
CA ARG A 43 -14.96 -11.07 2.98
C ARG A 43 -13.77 -11.58 2.16
N ILE A 44 -14.04 -12.38 1.15
CA ILE A 44 -12.97 -12.98 0.31
C ILE A 44 -12.16 -11.89 -0.40
N PRO A 45 -12.78 -10.96 -1.17
CA PRO A 45 -12.05 -9.84 -1.78
C PRO A 45 -11.30 -8.96 -0.78
N ALA A 46 -11.82 -8.73 0.43
CA ALA A 46 -11.15 -7.94 1.45
C ALA A 46 -9.82 -8.58 1.89
N VAL A 47 -9.85 -9.87 2.21
CA VAL A 47 -8.65 -10.62 2.60
C VAL A 47 -7.68 -10.77 1.43
N GLN A 48 -8.20 -11.00 0.22
CA GLN A 48 -7.38 -11.08 -0.99
C GLN A 48 -6.68 -9.75 -1.28
N ALA A 49 -7.38 -8.62 -1.19
CA ALA A 49 -6.79 -7.30 -1.41
C ALA A 49 -5.64 -7.01 -0.42
N ALA A 50 -5.86 -7.25 0.87
CA ALA A 50 -4.81 -7.10 1.88
C ALA A 50 -3.65 -8.09 1.66
N GLY A 51 -3.94 -9.34 1.30
CA GLY A 51 -2.92 -10.36 1.04
C GLY A 51 -2.08 -10.06 -0.19
N VAL A 52 -2.70 -9.65 -1.30
CA VAL A 52 -1.98 -9.27 -2.52
C VAL A 52 -1.13 -8.02 -2.28
N SER A 53 -1.67 -7.02 -1.59
CA SER A 53 -0.91 -5.84 -1.20
C SER A 53 0.31 -6.19 -0.34
N LEU A 54 0.13 -7.04 0.68
CA LEU A 54 1.23 -7.53 1.51
C LEU A 54 2.29 -8.25 0.68
N LEU A 55 1.87 -9.11 -0.25
CA LEU A 55 2.78 -9.84 -1.12
C LEU A 55 3.59 -8.89 -2.00
N VAL A 56 2.95 -7.92 -2.64
CA VAL A 56 3.63 -6.93 -3.48
C VAL A 56 4.64 -6.12 -2.66
N ILE A 57 4.22 -5.55 -1.53
CA ILE A 57 5.11 -4.78 -0.65
C ILE A 57 6.30 -5.64 -0.17
N SER A 58 6.06 -6.91 0.17
CA SER A 58 7.13 -7.83 0.59
C SER A 58 8.12 -8.13 -0.53
N ILE A 59 7.64 -8.33 -1.76
CA ILE A 59 8.52 -8.54 -2.93
C ILE A 59 9.43 -7.32 -3.13
N PHE A 60 8.87 -6.11 -3.11
CA PHE A 60 9.68 -4.91 -3.28
C PHE A 60 10.57 -4.61 -2.06
N ALA A 61 10.16 -4.97 -0.86
CA ALA A 61 11.03 -4.88 0.31
C ALA A 61 12.26 -5.79 0.22
N LEU A 62 12.09 -7.01 -0.28
CA LEU A 62 13.16 -8.00 -0.36
C LEU A 62 14.02 -7.84 -1.63
N PHE A 63 13.40 -7.60 -2.76
CA PHE A 63 14.05 -7.64 -4.07
C PHE A 63 14.14 -6.26 -4.76
N GLY A 64 13.57 -5.21 -4.18
CA GLY A 64 13.47 -3.90 -4.82
C GLY A 64 14.82 -3.34 -5.27
N ARG A 65 15.88 -3.47 -4.47
CA ARG A 65 17.23 -3.06 -4.88
C ARG A 65 17.74 -3.84 -6.09
N ALA A 66 17.53 -5.16 -6.12
CA ALA A 66 17.95 -5.99 -7.25
C ALA A 66 17.18 -5.62 -8.53
N ILE A 67 15.88 -5.37 -8.39
CA ILE A 67 15.00 -4.93 -9.49
C ILE A 67 15.50 -3.58 -10.06
N LEU A 68 15.74 -2.59 -9.20
CA LEU A 68 16.22 -1.28 -9.63
C LEU A 68 17.58 -1.35 -10.31
N ASN A 69 18.51 -2.11 -9.74
CA ASN A 69 19.83 -2.31 -10.32
C ASN A 69 19.76 -2.99 -11.69
N TYR A 70 18.90 -3.99 -11.84
CA TYR A 70 18.68 -4.66 -13.12
C TYR A 70 18.11 -3.73 -14.19
N LEU A 71 17.21 -2.84 -13.78
CA LEU A 71 16.59 -1.84 -14.68
C LEU A 71 17.45 -0.58 -14.87
N ASN A 72 18.63 -0.48 -14.24
CA ASN A 72 19.46 0.73 -14.19
C ASN A 72 18.71 1.99 -13.73
N ILE A 73 17.78 1.83 -12.80
CA ILE A 73 17.02 2.93 -12.19
C ILE A 73 17.67 3.27 -10.85
N SER A 74 18.06 4.54 -10.69
CA SER A 74 18.58 4.99 -9.39
C SER A 74 17.44 5.17 -8.38
N MET A 75 17.75 5.07 -7.08
CA MET A 75 16.77 5.27 -6.03
C MET A 75 16.23 6.70 -6.02
N GLU A 76 17.06 7.68 -6.33
CA GLU A 76 16.67 9.08 -6.43
C GLU A 76 15.65 9.29 -7.56
N ALA A 77 15.85 8.63 -8.70
CA ALA A 77 14.89 8.65 -9.80
C ALA A 77 13.54 8.03 -9.40
N LEU A 78 13.58 6.89 -8.68
CA LEU A 78 12.37 6.26 -8.16
C LEU A 78 11.65 7.15 -7.13
N GLN A 79 12.40 7.80 -6.22
CA GLN A 79 11.84 8.74 -5.24
C GLN A 79 11.19 9.94 -5.92
N ALA A 80 11.85 10.54 -6.93
CA ALA A 80 11.30 11.65 -7.69
C ALA A 80 10.02 11.26 -8.44
N ALA A 81 10.02 10.10 -9.09
CA ALA A 81 8.83 9.56 -9.78
C ALA A 81 7.68 9.27 -8.80
N GLY A 82 7.98 8.66 -7.65
CA GLY A 82 7.00 8.39 -6.61
C GLY A 82 6.41 9.67 -6.02
N ALA A 83 7.23 10.68 -5.74
CA ALA A 83 6.78 11.99 -5.26
C ALA A 83 5.88 12.69 -6.30
N ALA A 84 6.26 12.65 -7.58
CA ALA A 84 5.46 13.21 -8.65
C ALA A 84 4.10 12.53 -8.79
N LEU A 85 4.05 11.18 -8.69
CA LEU A 85 2.80 10.43 -8.70
C LEU A 85 1.91 10.78 -7.51
N LEU A 86 2.46 10.85 -6.30
CA LEU A 86 1.69 11.24 -5.11
C LEU A 86 1.15 12.67 -5.24
N LEU A 87 1.94 13.60 -5.80
CA LEU A 87 1.49 14.96 -6.08
C LEU A 87 0.33 14.98 -7.09
N LEU A 88 0.43 14.21 -8.18
CA LEU A 88 -0.65 14.12 -9.17
C LEU A 88 -1.94 13.56 -8.55
N VAL A 89 -1.84 12.50 -7.74
CA VAL A 89 -3.00 11.93 -7.03
C VAL A 89 -3.59 12.96 -6.07
N ALA A 90 -2.76 13.66 -5.29
CA ALA A 90 -3.23 14.71 -4.39
C ALA A 90 -3.96 15.84 -5.14
N LEU A 91 -3.44 16.27 -6.30
CA LEU A 91 -4.09 17.27 -7.15
C LEU A 91 -5.42 16.78 -7.72
N GLN A 92 -5.50 15.51 -8.14
CA GLN A 92 -6.76 14.91 -8.60
C GLN A 92 -7.82 14.89 -7.51
N LEU A 93 -7.44 14.54 -6.28
CA LEU A 93 -8.35 14.56 -5.13
C LEU A 93 -8.82 15.98 -4.79
N LEU A 94 -7.91 16.97 -4.83
CA LEU A 94 -8.24 18.37 -4.54
C LEU A 94 -9.14 19.00 -5.62
N THR A 95 -8.96 18.64 -6.88
CA THR A 95 -9.75 19.22 -8.00
C THR A 95 -11.09 18.53 -8.21
N GLY A 96 -11.38 17.46 -7.44
CA GLY A 96 -12.60 16.68 -7.61
C GLY A 96 -12.66 15.87 -8.92
N ASN A 97 -11.58 15.87 -9.69
CA ASN A 97 -11.44 15.13 -10.96
C ASN A 97 -10.99 13.67 -10.75
N ALA A 98 -11.17 13.12 -9.55
CA ALA A 98 -11.05 11.68 -9.36
C ALA A 98 -12.14 11.04 -10.24
N LYS A 99 -11.75 10.64 -11.47
CA LYS A 99 -12.65 9.88 -12.35
C LYS A 99 -13.11 8.67 -11.55
N ASP A 100 -14.42 8.57 -11.36
CA ASP A 100 -15.03 7.33 -10.89
C ASP A 100 -14.47 6.21 -11.79
N HIS A 101 -13.73 5.28 -11.21
CA HIS A 101 -13.25 4.07 -11.90
C HIS A 101 -14.43 3.11 -12.19
N LYS A 102 -15.57 3.67 -12.60
CA LYS A 102 -16.78 2.92 -12.90
C LYS A 102 -16.81 2.36 -14.31
N ASP A 103 -15.90 2.80 -15.20
CA ASP A 103 -16.04 2.49 -16.63
C ASP A 103 -15.37 1.17 -17.07
N ASP A 104 -14.65 0.46 -16.19
CA ASP A 104 -14.01 -0.83 -16.52
C ASP A 104 -14.63 -2.05 -15.80
N ALA A 105 -15.90 -1.97 -15.43
CA ALA A 105 -16.58 -3.00 -14.63
C ALA A 105 -16.95 -4.29 -15.38
N ASP A 106 -16.49 -4.49 -16.59
CA ASP A 106 -16.92 -5.60 -17.45
C ASP A 106 -15.81 -6.64 -17.74
N SER A 107 -15.10 -7.12 -16.72
CA SER A 107 -14.41 -8.42 -16.82
C SER A 107 -13.87 -8.87 -15.48
N ASN A 108 -14.23 -10.06 -15.01
CA ASN A 108 -13.61 -10.89 -13.95
C ASN A 108 -12.76 -10.13 -12.88
N VAL A 109 -13.30 -9.07 -12.33
CA VAL A 109 -12.72 -8.00 -11.53
C VAL A 109 -12.30 -8.45 -10.13
N ALA A 110 -12.40 -9.73 -9.81
CA ALA A 110 -12.18 -10.23 -8.45
C ALA A 110 -10.71 -10.40 -8.05
N LEU A 111 -9.77 -10.37 -8.98
CA LEU A 111 -8.38 -10.78 -8.67
C LEU A 111 -7.29 -9.74 -8.87
N VAL A 112 -7.47 -8.74 -9.69
CA VAL A 112 -6.32 -7.90 -10.10
C VAL A 112 -6.38 -6.43 -9.70
N PRO A 113 -7.52 -5.73 -9.64
CA PRO A 113 -7.45 -4.28 -9.44
C PRO A 113 -7.42 -3.80 -8.00
N LEU A 114 -7.81 -4.60 -7.02
CA LEU A 114 -7.94 -4.10 -5.63
C LEU A 114 -6.65 -4.09 -4.82
N GLY A 115 -5.84 -5.12 -4.97
CA GLY A 115 -4.65 -5.26 -4.12
C GLY A 115 -3.43 -4.51 -4.63
N THR A 116 -3.28 -4.38 -5.94
CA THR A 116 -2.05 -3.82 -6.51
C THR A 116 -2.12 -2.33 -6.81
N PRO A 117 -3.15 -1.76 -7.45
CA PRO A 117 -3.14 -0.34 -7.74
C PRO A 117 -3.62 0.54 -6.57
N ILE A 118 -4.50 0.04 -5.70
CA ILE A 118 -5.14 0.86 -4.67
C ILE A 118 -4.38 0.83 -3.36
N LEU A 119 -4.06 -0.35 -2.85
CA LEU A 119 -3.41 -0.50 -1.54
C LEU A 119 -1.88 -0.52 -1.62
N ALA A 120 -1.30 -1.29 -2.56
CA ALA A 120 0.13 -1.30 -2.82
C ALA A 120 0.51 -0.37 -3.97
N GLY A 121 0.06 0.87 -3.91
CA GLY A 121 0.39 1.88 -4.91
C GLY A 121 1.89 2.21 -4.97
N PRO A 122 2.33 2.89 -6.04
CA PRO A 122 3.75 3.25 -6.23
C PRO A 122 4.35 3.97 -5.03
N GLY A 123 3.57 4.82 -4.35
CA GLY A 123 4.00 5.52 -3.15
C GLY A 123 4.36 4.60 -1.99
N ALA A 124 3.55 3.55 -1.74
CA ALA A 124 3.81 2.57 -0.69
C ALA A 124 5.05 1.72 -1.00
N ILE A 125 5.24 1.35 -2.27
CA ILE A 125 6.42 0.63 -2.75
C ILE A 125 7.68 1.46 -2.51
N VAL A 126 7.68 2.73 -2.97
CA VAL A 126 8.82 3.64 -2.81
C VAL A 126 9.13 3.87 -1.34
N ALA A 127 8.13 4.17 -0.51
CA ALA A 127 8.30 4.37 0.92
C ALA A 127 8.91 3.14 1.60
N THR A 128 8.42 1.94 1.26
CA THR A 128 8.97 0.69 1.80
C THR A 128 10.43 0.51 1.40
N MET A 129 10.78 0.77 0.14
CA MET A 129 12.16 0.65 -0.33
C MET A 129 13.10 1.68 0.34
N ILE A 130 12.62 2.90 0.62
CA ILE A 130 13.37 3.90 1.38
C ILE A 130 13.64 3.40 2.81
N PHE A 131 12.64 2.84 3.49
CA PHE A 131 12.84 2.27 4.82
C PHE A 131 13.80 1.07 4.81
N VAL A 132 13.71 0.21 3.82
CA VAL A 132 14.67 -0.92 3.66
C VAL A 132 16.11 -0.43 3.55
N GLN A 133 16.36 0.71 2.89
CA GLN A 133 17.69 1.29 2.78
C GLN A 133 18.22 1.89 4.08
N GLN A 134 17.35 2.27 4.98
CA GLN A 134 17.70 2.84 6.28
C GLN A 134 17.97 1.78 7.37
N ILE A 135 17.85 0.49 7.02
CA ILE A 135 18.08 -0.61 7.96
C ILE A 135 19.58 -0.74 8.23
N ASP A 136 20.01 -0.40 9.44
CA ASP A 136 21.37 -0.57 9.93
C ASP A 136 21.52 -1.75 10.90
N THR A 137 20.42 -2.21 11.47
CA THR A 137 20.41 -3.27 12.50
C THR A 137 19.30 -4.29 12.26
N THR A 138 19.50 -5.52 12.75
CA THR A 138 18.46 -6.56 12.72
C THR A 138 17.17 -6.11 13.44
N ALA A 139 17.30 -5.35 14.53
CA ALA A 139 16.15 -4.81 15.25
C ALA A 139 15.31 -3.85 14.38
N MET A 140 15.94 -3.03 13.52
CA MET A 140 15.23 -2.19 12.56
C MET A 140 14.55 -3.02 11.47
N ALA A 141 15.20 -4.09 10.98
CA ALA A 141 14.60 -4.98 10.01
C ALA A 141 13.33 -5.65 10.55
N VAL A 142 13.39 -6.17 11.78
CA VAL A 142 12.23 -6.73 12.48
C VAL A 142 11.17 -5.65 12.71
N GLY A 143 11.57 -4.44 13.08
CA GLY A 143 10.67 -3.29 13.24
C GLY A 143 9.90 -2.93 11.97
N LEU A 144 10.59 -2.90 10.82
CA LEU A 144 9.95 -2.66 9.52
C LEU A 144 8.98 -3.79 9.15
N ALA A 145 9.39 -5.06 9.32
CA ALA A 145 8.53 -6.20 9.05
C ALA A 145 7.26 -6.17 9.92
N ALA A 146 7.40 -5.87 11.22
CA ALA A 146 6.27 -5.71 12.12
C ALA A 146 5.37 -4.54 11.71
N ALA A 147 5.93 -3.41 11.29
CA ALA A 147 5.18 -2.26 10.80
C ALA A 147 4.37 -2.60 9.54
N VAL A 148 4.98 -3.25 8.56
CA VAL A 148 4.31 -3.70 7.33
C VAL A 148 3.15 -4.64 7.65
N LEU A 149 3.38 -5.65 8.51
CA LEU A 149 2.33 -6.58 8.93
C LEU A 149 1.20 -5.86 9.68
N ALA A 150 1.52 -4.94 10.60
CA ALA A 150 0.53 -4.20 11.37
C ALA A 150 -0.35 -3.32 10.48
N VAL A 151 0.22 -2.66 9.46
CA VAL A 151 -0.55 -1.88 8.48
C VAL A 151 -1.51 -2.78 7.71
N HIS A 152 -1.07 -3.93 7.24
CA HIS A 152 -1.93 -4.85 6.48
C HIS A 152 -3.02 -5.50 7.35
N ILE A 153 -2.73 -5.77 8.63
CA ILE A 153 -3.75 -6.20 9.59
C ILE A 153 -4.79 -5.08 9.79
N ALA A 154 -4.35 -3.83 9.94
CA ALA A 154 -5.25 -2.69 10.07
C ALA A 154 -6.12 -2.52 8.82
N ILE A 155 -5.54 -2.63 7.61
CA ILE A 155 -6.28 -2.61 6.34
C ILE A 155 -7.33 -3.71 6.31
N ALA A 156 -6.94 -4.95 6.59
CA ALA A 156 -7.86 -6.09 6.60
C ALA A 156 -8.99 -5.89 7.62
N ALA A 157 -8.67 -5.41 8.83
CA ALA A 157 -9.64 -5.13 9.87
C ALA A 157 -10.64 -4.03 9.46
N ILE A 158 -10.17 -2.94 8.86
CA ILE A 158 -11.02 -1.84 8.36
C ILE A 158 -11.94 -2.36 7.26
N LEU A 159 -11.40 -3.04 6.24
CA LEU A 159 -12.20 -3.57 5.13
C LEU A 159 -13.23 -4.60 5.60
N LEU A 160 -12.87 -5.46 6.58
CA LEU A 160 -13.78 -6.46 7.12
C LEU A 160 -14.84 -5.85 8.04
N SER A 161 -14.51 -4.81 8.82
CA SER A 161 -15.48 -4.14 9.70
C SER A 161 -16.62 -3.49 8.92
N LEU A 162 -16.32 -2.94 7.75
CA LEU A 162 -17.28 -2.25 6.88
C LEU A 162 -18.24 -3.18 6.13
N ILE A 163 -17.94 -4.47 6.10
CA ILE A 163 -18.84 -5.49 5.51
C ILE A 163 -20.07 -5.71 6.38
N HIS A 164 -20.02 -5.31 7.65
CA HIS A 164 -21.11 -5.47 8.62
C HIS A 164 -22.06 -4.25 8.68
N ILE A 165 -21.76 -3.18 7.99
CA ILE A 165 -22.62 -2.00 7.85
C ILE A 165 -23.38 -2.08 6.52
#